data_18699650c7f2a27cc946f4f5f5f8ee17
#
_entry.id   18699650c7f2a27cc946f4f5f5f8ee17
#
_cell.length_a   1.000
_cell.length_b   1.000
_cell.length_c   1.000
_cell.angle_alpha   90.00
_cell.angle_beta   90.00
_cell.angle_gamma   90.00
#
_symmetry.space_group_name_H-M   'P 1'
#
loop_
_entity.id
_entity.type
_entity.pdbx_description
1 polymer ?
#
loop_
_entity_poly.entity_id
_entity_poly.type
_entity_poly.pdbx_seq_one_letter_code
_entity_poly.pdbx_strand_id
1 'polypeptide(L)'
;EITKKYYADSAQKYEVLTDEEKEAMSEKEVELWNDKIKNSLLRRDTNLYSVYSKMREVMTTDYSKPENGGLDENYSLLAQLGISSTNWADQGKLTIDEEKLKKALETNGDNVAKLISNVAASLQDKLNKLSNVTNDDRSYGSFFNDKLIKNQITSFDSAADKAQDKYDTMETYYYKKFTAMEKAMQSLNDTSSLFANM
;
A
#
# COMPACT_ATOMS: atom_id res chain seq x y z
N GLU A 1 0.08 -3.52 15.76
CA GLU A 1 -0.99 -2.91 14.94
C GLU A 1 -0.62 -2.89 13.45
N ILE A 2 0.53 -2.30 13.06
CA ILE A 2 0.99 -2.18 11.65
C ILE A 2 1.05 -3.55 10.98
N THR A 3 1.73 -4.52 11.60
CA THR A 3 1.87 -5.87 11.07
C THR A 3 0.52 -6.59 10.97
N LYS A 4 -0.34 -6.42 11.96
CA LYS A 4 -1.68 -6.99 11.97
C LYS A 4 -2.54 -6.47 10.80
N LYS A 5 -2.43 -5.18 10.48
CA LYS A 5 -3.13 -4.59 9.32
C LYS A 5 -2.55 -5.07 7.99
N TYR A 6 -1.22 -5.16 7.89
CA TYR A 6 -0.56 -5.63 6.67
C TYR A 6 -0.87 -7.09 6.33
N TYR A 7 -0.96 -7.97 7.33
CA TYR A 7 -1.28 -9.39 7.17
C TYR A 7 -2.76 -9.71 7.44
N ALA A 8 -3.64 -8.72 7.40
CA ALA A 8 -5.05 -8.96 7.61
C ALA A 8 -5.63 -9.99 6.64
N ASP A 9 -6.51 -10.84 7.16
CA ASP A 9 -6.99 -12.09 6.55
C ASP A 9 -8.00 -11.90 5.41
N SER A 10 -7.92 -10.89 4.62
CA SER A 10 -8.82 -10.78 3.50
C SER A 10 -8.17 -11.24 2.22
N ALA A 11 -8.33 -12.51 1.90
CA ALA A 11 -7.96 -13.03 0.59
C ALA A 11 -8.85 -12.49 -0.53
N GLN A 12 -10.03 -11.98 -0.22
CA GLN A 12 -10.97 -11.41 -1.16
C GLN A 12 -10.83 -9.90 -1.20
N LYS A 13 -10.77 -9.35 -2.39
CA LYS A 13 -10.96 -7.91 -2.59
C LYS A 13 -12.45 -7.64 -2.37
N TYR A 14 -12.77 -6.98 -1.28
CA TYR A 14 -14.11 -6.48 -1.08
C TYR A 14 -14.27 -5.22 -1.94
N GLU A 15 -15.18 -5.26 -2.89
CA GLU A 15 -15.55 -4.10 -3.69
C GLU A 15 -16.52 -3.22 -2.91
N VAL A 16 -16.51 -1.93 -3.23
CA VAL A 16 -17.46 -0.99 -2.64
C VAL A 16 -18.86 -1.34 -3.17
N LEU A 17 -19.82 -1.52 -2.27
CA LEU A 17 -21.20 -1.82 -2.64
C LEU A 17 -21.82 -0.68 -3.44
N THR A 18 -22.52 -1.02 -4.51
CA THR A 18 -23.41 -0.10 -5.22
C THR A 18 -24.63 0.24 -4.36
N ASP A 19 -25.38 1.25 -4.75
CA ASP A 19 -26.57 1.65 -3.98
C ASP A 19 -27.66 0.58 -4.06
N GLU A 20 -27.80 -0.12 -5.22
CA GLU A 20 -28.71 -1.23 -5.40
C GLU A 20 -28.35 -2.42 -4.49
N GLU A 21 -27.06 -2.73 -4.36
CA GLU A 21 -26.58 -3.81 -3.49
C GLU A 21 -26.81 -3.48 -2.02
N LYS A 22 -26.65 -2.20 -1.63
CA LYS A 22 -26.95 -1.75 -0.26
C LYS A 22 -28.45 -1.83 0.06
N GLU A 23 -29.32 -1.51 -0.89
CA GLU A 23 -30.78 -1.62 -0.72
C GLU A 23 -31.22 -3.07 -0.59
N ALA A 24 -30.50 -4.01 -1.20
CA ALA A 24 -30.78 -5.44 -1.09
C ALA A 24 -30.28 -6.08 0.21
N MET A 25 -29.50 -5.37 1.01
CA MET A 25 -28.89 -5.85 2.26
C MET A 25 -29.50 -5.16 3.47
N SER A 26 -29.44 -5.79 4.63
CA SER A 26 -29.77 -5.13 5.90
C SER A 26 -28.67 -4.13 6.29
N GLU A 27 -29.01 -3.10 7.07
CA GLU A 27 -28.06 -2.11 7.58
C GLU A 27 -26.84 -2.77 8.26
N LYS A 28 -27.09 -3.83 9.02
CA LYS A 28 -26.04 -4.58 9.72
C LYS A 28 -25.09 -5.32 8.76
N GLU A 29 -25.60 -5.85 7.67
CA GLU A 29 -24.78 -6.50 6.63
C GLU A 29 -23.94 -5.48 5.89
N VAL A 30 -24.50 -4.31 5.57
CA VAL A 30 -23.76 -3.19 4.96
C VAL A 30 -22.65 -2.71 5.90
N GLU A 31 -22.90 -2.57 7.20
CA GLU A 31 -21.88 -2.20 8.19
C GLU A 31 -20.76 -3.23 8.25
N LEU A 32 -21.08 -4.51 8.35
CA LEU A 32 -20.11 -5.61 8.37
C LEU A 32 -19.28 -5.65 7.08
N TRP A 33 -19.91 -5.40 5.93
CA TRP A 33 -19.22 -5.33 4.66
C TRP A 33 -18.24 -4.15 4.58
N ASN A 34 -18.68 -2.97 5.01
CA ASN A 34 -17.84 -1.78 5.10
C ASN A 34 -16.64 -1.99 6.04
N ASP A 35 -16.83 -2.70 7.15
CA ASP A 35 -15.73 -3.03 8.05
C ASP A 35 -14.73 -4.01 7.42
N LYS A 36 -15.20 -4.96 6.63
CA LYS A 36 -14.31 -5.82 5.83
C LYS A 36 -13.51 -5.01 4.82
N ILE A 37 -14.13 -4.08 4.10
CA ILE A 37 -13.44 -3.16 3.18
C ILE A 37 -12.36 -2.37 3.94
N LYS A 38 -12.73 -1.69 5.05
CA LYS A 38 -11.79 -0.92 5.87
C LYS A 38 -10.60 -1.76 6.37
N ASN A 39 -10.86 -3.00 6.77
CA ASN A 39 -9.82 -3.90 7.26
C ASN A 39 -8.91 -4.39 6.12
N SER A 40 -9.41 -4.47 4.89
CA SER A 40 -8.63 -4.92 3.73
C SER A 40 -7.82 -3.81 3.05
N LEU A 41 -8.17 -2.54 3.25
CA LEU A 41 -7.54 -1.39 2.59
C LEU A 41 -6.01 -1.34 2.75
N LEU A 42 -5.51 -1.69 3.93
CA LEU A 42 -4.08 -1.66 4.24
C LEU A 42 -3.37 -3.00 4.03
N ARG A 43 -4.06 -3.97 3.46
CA ARG A 43 -3.47 -5.26 3.16
C ARG A 43 -2.43 -5.12 2.05
N ARG A 44 -1.22 -5.60 2.34
CA ARG A 44 -0.05 -5.50 1.44
C ARG A 44 0.27 -4.06 1.00
N ASP A 45 -0.11 -3.10 1.83
CA ASP A 45 0.27 -1.72 1.60
C ASP A 45 1.79 -1.58 1.61
N THR A 46 2.33 -0.94 0.59
CA THR A 46 3.78 -0.81 0.38
C THR A 46 4.43 0.07 1.43
N ASN A 47 3.73 1.09 1.94
CA ASN A 47 4.24 1.98 2.96
C ASN A 47 4.32 1.25 4.31
N LEU A 48 3.27 0.51 4.67
CA LEU A 48 3.29 -0.34 5.86
C LEU A 48 4.38 -1.40 5.79
N TYR A 49 4.58 -2.01 4.62
CA TYR A 49 5.66 -2.96 4.41
C TYR A 49 7.04 -2.32 4.60
N SER A 50 7.25 -1.13 4.07
CA SER A 50 8.51 -0.41 4.21
C SER A 50 8.82 -0.10 5.67
N VAL A 51 7.83 0.42 6.43
CA VAL A 51 7.97 0.67 7.87
C VAL A 51 8.29 -0.62 8.62
N TYR A 52 7.49 -1.67 8.41
CA TYR A 52 7.68 -2.97 9.03
C TYR A 52 9.08 -3.54 8.74
N SER A 53 9.49 -3.52 7.47
CA SER A 53 10.79 -4.03 7.04
C SER A 53 11.95 -3.28 7.71
N LYS A 54 11.87 -1.94 7.78
CA LYS A 54 12.89 -1.11 8.43
C LYS A 54 12.92 -1.30 9.95
N MET A 55 11.78 -1.43 10.59
CA MET A 55 11.72 -1.76 12.02
C MET A 55 12.35 -3.13 12.28
N ARG A 56 12.03 -4.12 11.47
CA ARG A 56 12.62 -5.46 11.59
C ARG A 56 14.13 -5.46 11.37
N GLU A 57 14.61 -4.74 10.36
CA GLU A 57 16.03 -4.57 10.07
C GLU A 57 16.76 -4.06 11.32
N VAL A 58 16.27 -3.00 11.96
CA VAL A 58 16.86 -2.43 13.18
C VAL A 58 16.88 -3.44 14.33
N MET A 59 15.77 -4.17 14.53
CA MET A 59 15.66 -5.16 15.62
C MET A 59 16.56 -6.38 15.45
N THR A 60 16.99 -6.69 14.24
CA THR A 60 17.86 -7.83 13.93
C THR A 60 19.28 -7.41 13.57
N THR A 61 19.59 -6.12 13.59
CA THR A 61 20.93 -5.60 13.31
C THR A 61 21.91 -6.04 14.39
N ASP A 62 23.08 -6.46 13.95
CA ASP A 62 24.23 -6.71 14.82
C ASP A 62 25.01 -5.41 15.06
N TYR A 63 24.99 -4.96 16.30
CA TYR A 63 25.62 -3.73 16.75
C TYR A 63 27.08 -3.90 17.19
N SER A 64 27.68 -5.10 17.07
CA SER A 64 29.13 -5.31 17.29
C SER A 64 29.96 -4.70 16.18
N LYS A 65 29.42 -4.60 14.99
CA LYS A 65 30.12 -4.04 13.83
C LYS A 65 30.38 -2.53 13.99
N PRO A 66 31.57 -2.04 13.59
CA PRO A 66 31.93 -0.63 13.73
C PRO A 66 30.92 0.31 13.10
N GLU A 67 30.38 -0.01 11.94
CA GLU A 67 29.38 0.76 11.21
C GLU A 67 28.03 0.87 11.95
N ASN A 68 27.73 -0.04 12.86
CA ASN A 68 26.51 -0.10 13.63
C ASN A 68 26.68 0.35 15.10
N GLY A 69 27.90 0.65 15.53
CA GLY A 69 28.15 1.16 16.88
C GLY A 69 29.29 0.49 17.64
N GLY A 70 29.84 -0.64 17.15
CA GLY A 70 31.04 -1.29 17.70
C GLY A 70 30.89 -1.76 19.15
N LEU A 71 29.72 -2.31 19.49
CA LEU A 71 29.44 -2.81 20.84
C LEU A 71 30.13 -4.16 21.10
N ASP A 72 30.22 -4.53 22.36
CA ASP A 72 30.67 -5.85 22.80
C ASP A 72 29.81 -6.95 22.16
N GLU A 73 30.43 -7.99 21.59
CA GLU A 73 29.75 -9.07 20.89
C GLU A 73 28.70 -9.81 21.73
N ASN A 74 28.86 -9.81 23.07
CA ASN A 74 27.90 -10.42 24.00
C ASN A 74 26.67 -9.54 24.27
N TYR A 75 26.70 -8.27 23.85
CA TYR A 75 25.65 -7.26 24.06
C TYR A 75 25.35 -6.49 22.76
N SER A 76 25.43 -7.16 21.63
CA SER A 76 25.27 -6.54 20.29
C SER A 76 23.94 -6.82 19.64
N LEU A 77 23.19 -7.80 20.14
CA LEU A 77 21.90 -8.24 19.60
C LEU A 77 20.82 -8.15 20.70
N LEU A 78 19.63 -7.65 20.33
CA LEU A 78 18.46 -7.64 21.23
C LEU A 78 18.10 -9.04 21.73
N ALA A 79 18.30 -10.08 20.92
CA ALA A 79 18.05 -11.47 21.31
C ALA A 79 18.96 -11.95 22.46
N GLN A 80 20.15 -11.39 22.59
CA GLN A 80 21.06 -11.68 23.72
C GLN A 80 20.51 -11.12 25.02
N LEU A 81 19.73 -10.03 24.96
CA LEU A 81 19.04 -9.45 26.11
C LEU A 81 17.67 -10.12 26.40
N GLY A 82 17.30 -11.16 25.66
CA GLY A 82 15.99 -11.79 25.81
C GLY A 82 14.86 -11.09 25.07
N ILE A 83 15.17 -10.12 24.19
CA ILE A 83 14.18 -9.43 23.36
C ILE A 83 14.22 -10.04 21.96
N SER A 84 13.23 -10.85 21.61
CA SER A 84 13.21 -11.56 20.32
C SER A 84 11.80 -11.76 19.80
N SER A 85 11.69 -12.08 18.51
CA SER A 85 10.47 -12.61 17.93
C SER A 85 10.54 -14.14 17.98
N THR A 86 9.69 -14.74 18.78
CA THR A 86 9.75 -16.18 19.08
C THR A 86 9.22 -17.05 17.95
N ASN A 87 8.31 -16.53 17.12
CA ASN A 87 7.70 -17.32 16.07
C ASN A 87 7.46 -16.47 14.81
N TRP A 88 7.72 -17.06 13.65
CA TRP A 88 7.41 -16.45 12.37
C TRP A 88 5.91 -16.16 12.22
N ALA A 89 5.05 -17.01 12.79
CA ALA A 89 3.59 -16.82 12.81
C ALA A 89 3.14 -15.60 13.61
N ASP A 90 3.94 -15.10 14.54
CA ASP A 90 3.63 -13.91 15.37
C ASP A 90 3.80 -12.58 14.61
N GLN A 91 4.13 -12.64 13.32
CA GLN A 91 4.16 -11.47 12.42
C GLN A 91 4.99 -10.29 12.97
N GLY A 92 6.12 -10.59 13.62
CA GLY A 92 7.01 -9.58 14.17
C GLY A 92 6.64 -9.07 15.57
N LYS A 93 5.74 -9.75 16.27
CA LYS A 93 5.50 -9.49 17.70
C LYS A 93 6.76 -9.83 18.50
N LEU A 94 7.23 -8.87 19.29
CA LEU A 94 8.37 -9.06 20.17
C LEU A 94 7.90 -9.63 21.50
N THR A 95 8.69 -10.54 22.05
CA THR A 95 8.57 -11.06 23.40
C THR A 95 9.81 -10.69 24.19
N ILE A 96 9.63 -10.49 25.49
CA ILE A 96 10.70 -10.14 26.42
C ILE A 96 10.81 -11.27 27.45
N ASP A 97 11.99 -11.86 27.54
CA ASP A 97 12.39 -12.73 28.64
C ASP A 97 12.93 -11.83 29.76
N GLU A 98 12.08 -11.58 30.76
CA GLU A 98 12.39 -10.64 31.84
C GLU A 98 13.56 -11.11 32.70
N GLU A 99 13.70 -12.42 32.92
CA GLU A 99 14.80 -12.98 33.70
C GLU A 99 16.15 -12.78 33.01
N LYS A 100 16.16 -13.04 31.70
CA LYS A 100 17.36 -12.84 30.86
C LYS A 100 17.74 -11.37 30.78
N LEU A 101 16.76 -10.48 30.58
CA LEU A 101 17.00 -9.04 30.58
C LEU A 101 17.52 -8.52 31.92
N LYS A 102 16.93 -8.96 33.04
CA LYS A 102 17.36 -8.59 34.38
C LYS A 102 18.80 -9.03 34.64
N LYS A 103 19.14 -10.27 34.31
CA LYS A 103 20.49 -10.78 34.43
C LYS A 103 21.50 -9.98 33.58
N ALA A 104 21.14 -9.62 32.34
CA ALA A 104 22.00 -8.79 31.51
C ALA A 104 22.24 -7.41 32.12
N LEU A 105 21.19 -6.78 32.66
CA LEU A 105 21.29 -5.49 33.34
C LEU A 105 22.17 -5.55 34.61
N GLU A 106 22.04 -6.59 35.40
CA GLU A 106 22.87 -6.80 36.63
C GLU A 106 24.32 -7.07 36.26
N THR A 107 24.59 -7.77 35.14
CA THR A 107 25.95 -8.13 34.74
C THR A 107 26.68 -6.99 34.06
N ASN A 108 26.02 -6.26 33.15
CA ASN A 108 26.66 -5.20 32.38
C ASN A 108 25.61 -4.18 31.88
N GLY A 109 25.01 -3.44 32.80
CA GLY A 109 23.97 -2.45 32.52
C GLY A 109 24.38 -1.36 31.52
N ASP A 110 25.67 -0.97 31.49
CA ASP A 110 26.18 0.06 30.60
C ASP A 110 26.12 -0.41 29.12
N ASN A 111 26.49 -1.65 28.81
CA ASN A 111 26.41 -2.19 27.47
C ASN A 111 24.97 -2.43 27.04
N VAL A 112 24.09 -2.84 27.96
CA VAL A 112 22.64 -2.93 27.70
C VAL A 112 22.08 -1.55 27.34
N ALA A 113 22.41 -0.50 28.13
CA ALA A 113 21.99 0.86 27.86
C ALA A 113 22.49 1.38 26.51
N LYS A 114 23.75 1.10 26.14
CA LYS A 114 24.32 1.45 24.84
C LYS A 114 23.60 0.75 23.70
N LEU A 115 23.33 -0.56 23.81
CA LEU A 115 22.58 -1.30 22.80
C LEU A 115 21.18 -0.70 22.59
N ILE A 116 20.43 -0.47 23.65
CA ILE A 116 19.10 0.13 23.55
C ILE A 116 19.16 1.53 22.91
N SER A 117 20.14 2.34 23.29
CA SER A 117 20.35 3.68 22.71
C SER A 117 20.65 3.60 21.20
N ASN A 118 21.51 2.67 20.76
CA ASN A 118 21.84 2.47 19.35
C ASN A 118 20.64 1.98 18.57
N VAL A 119 19.85 1.06 19.10
CA VAL A 119 18.58 0.59 18.52
C VAL A 119 17.61 1.77 18.35
N ALA A 120 17.42 2.57 19.40
CA ALA A 120 16.52 3.73 19.35
C ALA A 120 16.98 4.78 18.32
N ALA A 121 18.27 5.10 18.28
CA ALA A 121 18.85 6.03 17.31
C ALA A 121 18.70 5.51 15.85
N SER A 122 18.99 4.23 15.64
CA SER A 122 18.83 3.60 14.32
C SER A 122 17.38 3.58 13.89
N LEU A 123 16.45 3.31 14.80
CA LEU A 123 15.02 3.33 14.52
C LEU A 123 14.55 4.74 14.15
N GLN A 124 14.97 5.74 14.92
CA GLN A 124 14.65 7.15 14.64
C GLN A 124 15.18 7.58 13.26
N ASP A 125 16.43 7.24 12.92
CA ASP A 125 17.03 7.57 11.62
C ASP A 125 16.26 6.93 10.47
N LYS A 126 15.95 5.63 10.59
CA LYS A 126 15.20 4.90 9.56
C LYS A 126 13.78 5.45 9.38
N LEU A 127 13.08 5.76 10.47
CA LEU A 127 11.73 6.33 10.42
C LEU A 127 11.75 7.76 9.88
N ASN A 128 12.73 8.57 10.25
CA ASN A 128 12.90 9.91 9.70
C ASN A 128 13.17 9.86 8.19
N LYS A 129 13.99 8.94 7.71
CA LYS A 129 14.22 8.75 6.27
C LYS A 129 12.96 8.32 5.51
N LEU A 130 12.08 7.56 6.15
CA LEU A 130 10.78 7.20 5.56
C LEU A 130 9.77 8.36 5.57
N SER A 131 9.85 9.26 6.57
CA SER A 131 8.93 10.40 6.71
C SER A 131 9.40 11.64 5.94
N ASN A 132 10.71 11.79 5.72
CA ASN A 132 11.23 12.95 5.01
C ASN A 132 11.00 12.83 3.52
N VAL A 133 10.33 13.84 2.96
CA VAL A 133 10.19 14.06 1.51
C VAL A 133 11.54 14.59 1.00
N THR A 134 12.53 13.74 0.84
CA THR A 134 13.72 14.09 0.07
C THR A 134 13.39 13.97 -1.41
N ASN A 135 13.95 14.87 -2.22
CA ASN A 135 13.78 14.91 -3.68
C ASN A 135 14.32 13.67 -4.40
N ASP A 136 14.72 12.66 -3.67
CA ASP A 136 15.19 11.39 -4.22
C ASP A 136 13.98 10.55 -4.62
N ASP A 137 13.89 10.21 -5.90
CA ASP A 137 12.80 9.45 -6.54
C ASP A 137 12.55 8.05 -5.94
N ARG A 138 13.23 7.72 -4.85
CA ARG A 138 13.18 6.45 -4.14
C ARG A 138 12.68 6.54 -2.70
N SER A 139 12.13 7.66 -2.27
CA SER A 139 11.51 7.72 -0.95
C SER A 139 10.21 6.91 -0.97
N TYR A 140 10.32 5.63 -0.70
CA TYR A 140 9.20 4.74 -0.47
C TYR A 140 8.45 5.21 0.77
N GLY A 141 7.43 6.06 0.56
CA GLY A 141 6.42 6.30 1.54
C GLY A 141 6.80 7.24 2.67
N SER A 142 6.88 8.51 2.39
CA SER A 142 6.49 9.43 3.44
C SER A 142 5.00 9.21 3.71
N PHE A 143 4.60 9.02 4.96
CA PHE A 143 3.19 8.90 5.37
C PHE A 143 2.34 10.11 4.95
N PHE A 144 2.97 11.20 4.58
CA PHE A 144 2.40 12.47 4.15
C PHE A 144 2.96 12.91 2.79
N ASN A 145 3.23 11.98 1.88
CA ASN A 145 3.66 12.37 0.56
C ASN A 145 2.45 12.78 -0.30
N ASP A 146 1.88 13.94 0.03
CA ASP A 146 0.83 14.58 -0.77
C ASP A 146 1.25 14.74 -2.23
N LYS A 147 2.55 14.87 -2.51
CA LYS A 147 3.09 14.99 -3.85
C LYS A 147 2.94 13.69 -4.64
N LEU A 148 3.20 12.52 -4.01
CA LEU A 148 3.01 11.23 -4.67
C LEU A 148 1.53 11.00 -4.99
N ILE A 149 0.65 11.21 -4.01
CA ILE A 149 -0.79 11.10 -4.17
C ILE A 149 -1.28 12.08 -5.23
N LYS A 150 -0.84 13.33 -5.19
CA LYS A 150 -1.18 14.34 -6.18
C LYS A 150 -0.73 13.95 -7.59
N ASN A 151 0.48 13.41 -7.74
CA ASN A 151 0.98 12.92 -9.03
C ASN A 151 0.16 11.73 -9.54
N GLN A 152 -0.25 10.82 -8.65
CA GLN A 152 -1.14 9.71 -9.01
C GLN A 152 -2.51 10.20 -9.45
N ILE A 153 -3.11 11.14 -8.72
CA ILE A 153 -4.40 11.77 -9.10
C ILE A 153 -4.26 12.40 -10.48
N THR A 154 -3.25 13.24 -10.71
CA THR A 154 -3.01 13.88 -12.02
C THR A 154 -2.82 12.85 -13.14
N SER A 155 -2.16 11.72 -12.84
CA SER A 155 -2.00 10.62 -13.82
C SER A 155 -3.32 9.94 -14.15
N PHE A 156 -4.17 9.71 -13.15
CA PHE A 156 -5.51 9.13 -13.35
C PHE A 156 -6.43 10.10 -14.09
N ASP A 157 -6.42 11.38 -13.76
CA ASP A 157 -7.18 12.43 -14.47
C ASP A 157 -6.78 12.47 -15.94
N SER A 158 -5.46 12.50 -16.23
CA SER A 158 -4.96 12.45 -17.61
C SER A 158 -5.33 11.16 -18.36
N ALA A 159 -5.43 10.03 -17.67
CA ALA A 159 -5.87 8.78 -18.28
C ALA A 159 -7.38 8.79 -18.57
N ALA A 160 -8.17 9.38 -17.67
CA ALA A 160 -9.61 9.57 -17.85
C ALA A 160 -9.90 10.50 -19.03
N ASP A 161 -9.22 11.65 -19.13
CA ASP A 161 -9.34 12.58 -20.24
C ASP A 161 -9.03 11.90 -21.58
N LYS A 162 -7.93 11.14 -21.67
CA LYS A 162 -7.58 10.38 -22.88
C LYS A 162 -8.62 9.32 -23.24
N ALA A 163 -9.23 8.68 -22.25
CA ALA A 163 -10.29 7.71 -22.50
C ALA A 163 -11.55 8.41 -23.02
N GLN A 164 -11.89 9.58 -22.48
CA GLN A 164 -13.01 10.41 -22.96
C GLN A 164 -12.78 10.89 -24.41
N ASP A 165 -11.61 11.44 -24.72
CA ASP A 165 -11.25 11.87 -26.08
C ASP A 165 -11.37 10.71 -27.09
N LYS A 166 -10.93 9.52 -26.68
CA LYS A 166 -11.05 8.32 -27.51
C LYS A 166 -12.52 7.94 -27.73
N TYR A 167 -13.33 8.02 -26.68
CA TYR A 167 -14.77 7.76 -26.76
C TYR A 167 -15.43 8.73 -27.74
N ASP A 168 -15.22 10.03 -27.61
CA ASP A 168 -15.80 11.08 -28.45
C ASP A 168 -15.36 10.94 -29.91
N THR A 169 -14.11 10.55 -30.13
CA THR A 169 -13.58 10.25 -31.47
C THR A 169 -14.28 9.05 -32.08
N MET A 170 -14.49 7.97 -31.33
CA MET A 170 -15.20 6.78 -31.77
C MET A 170 -16.68 7.09 -32.05
N GLU A 171 -17.33 7.81 -31.18
CA GLU A 171 -18.71 8.26 -31.32
C GLU A 171 -18.88 9.04 -32.64
N THR A 172 -18.05 10.06 -32.85
CA THR A 172 -18.04 10.87 -34.06
C THR A 172 -17.82 10.01 -35.33
N TYR A 173 -16.91 9.03 -35.24
CA TYR A 173 -16.63 8.11 -36.34
C TYR A 173 -17.85 7.24 -36.68
N TYR A 174 -18.52 6.70 -35.67
CA TYR A 174 -19.71 5.87 -35.91
C TYR A 174 -20.89 6.70 -36.41
N TYR A 175 -21.12 7.90 -35.88
CA TYR A 175 -22.16 8.79 -36.42
C TYR A 175 -21.93 9.14 -37.90
N LYS A 176 -20.69 9.42 -38.30
CA LYS A 176 -20.36 9.65 -39.73
C LYS A 176 -20.63 8.41 -40.55
N LYS A 177 -20.33 7.22 -40.06
CA LYS A 177 -20.64 5.96 -40.78
C LYS A 177 -22.14 5.73 -40.90
N PHE A 178 -22.90 5.92 -39.85
CA PHE A 178 -24.36 5.81 -39.91
C PHE A 178 -24.97 6.79 -40.88
N THR A 179 -24.57 8.04 -40.86
CA THR A 179 -25.05 9.06 -41.79
C THR A 179 -24.69 8.72 -43.24
N ALA A 180 -23.50 8.19 -43.49
CA ALA A 180 -23.11 7.73 -44.85
C ALA A 180 -23.92 6.53 -45.29
N MET A 181 -24.22 5.60 -44.38
CA MET A 181 -25.07 4.44 -44.68
C MET A 181 -26.52 4.84 -44.97
N GLU A 182 -27.10 5.76 -44.19
CA GLU A 182 -28.43 6.32 -44.41
C GLU A 182 -28.53 7.00 -45.79
N LYS A 183 -27.55 7.83 -46.17
CA LYS A 183 -27.49 8.47 -47.47
C LYS A 183 -27.39 7.45 -48.63
N ALA A 184 -26.59 6.39 -48.45
CA ALA A 184 -26.48 5.32 -49.42
C ALA A 184 -27.80 4.56 -49.58
N MET A 185 -28.48 4.26 -48.47
CA MET A 185 -29.80 3.60 -48.50
C MET A 185 -30.85 4.49 -49.17
N GLN A 186 -30.84 5.78 -48.88
CA GLN A 186 -31.76 6.74 -49.53
C GLN A 186 -31.51 6.81 -51.03
N SER A 187 -30.25 6.89 -51.46
CA SER A 187 -29.89 6.87 -52.91
C SER A 187 -30.31 5.56 -53.61
N LEU A 188 -30.18 4.43 -52.89
CA LEU A 188 -30.64 3.12 -53.40
C LEU A 188 -32.16 3.07 -53.54
N ASN A 189 -32.89 3.63 -52.57
CA ASN A 189 -34.35 3.69 -52.57
C ASN A 189 -34.85 4.61 -53.69
N ASP A 190 -34.22 5.78 -53.91
CA ASP A 190 -34.51 6.71 -55.00
C ASP A 190 -34.27 6.05 -56.38
N THR A 191 -33.16 5.32 -56.51
CA THR A 191 -32.83 4.58 -57.74
C THR A 191 -33.87 3.47 -58.02
N SER A 192 -34.24 2.71 -56.97
CA SER A 192 -35.26 1.65 -57.05
C SER A 192 -36.62 2.20 -57.47
N SER A 193 -37.01 3.37 -56.93
CA SER A 193 -38.27 4.01 -57.31
C SER A 193 -38.32 4.51 -58.79
N LEU A 194 -37.14 4.93 -59.27
CA LEU A 194 -37.03 5.28 -60.73
C LEU A 194 -37.22 4.05 -61.59
N PHE A 195 -36.67 2.90 -61.23
CA PHE A 195 -36.87 1.66 -62.02
C PHE A 195 -38.29 1.10 -61.92
N ALA A 196 -38.99 1.31 -60.81
CA ALA A 196 -40.36 0.86 -60.60
C ALA A 196 -41.39 1.69 -61.46
N ASN A 197 -41.01 2.90 -61.91
CA ASN A 197 -41.83 3.80 -62.64
C ASN A 197 -41.50 3.79 -64.18
N MET A 198 -40.63 2.90 -64.63
CA MET A 198 -40.34 2.61 -66.08
C MET A 198 -41.06 1.35 -66.52
#